data_24429c0282f083abd487f4800ca370ca
#
_entry.id   24429c0282f083abd487f4800ca370ca
#
_cell.length_a   1.000
_cell.length_b   1.000
_cell.length_c   1.000
_cell.angle_alpha   90.00
_cell.angle_beta   90.00
_cell.angle_gamma   90.00
#
_symmetry.space_group_name_H-M   'P 1'
#
loop_
_entity.id
_entity.type
_entity.pdbx_description
1 polymer ?
#
loop_
_entity_poly.entity_id
_entity_poly.type
_entity_poly.pdbx_seq_one_letter_code
_entity_poly.pdbx_strand_id
1 'polypeptide(L)'
;MPYRLLLNHLDVISEKGLNPEIYFSSDALDSYRPEDAIRIARVLADHNASVTIHGPFMDLSPGAVDSTVRKVTADRFSQALEAAAYFKPRAIVLHGGYNRWYFNGNKKLWLERSLLTWEPIRKRARELSIPIAIENIFEEEPSPLKYLMDALGDPFFGICFDSGHFHLFSQVPLKQWFDSLGRHFIELHLHDNFKNNDDHLPIGEGEINFDELFNLLRQHDIHPIYTIEPHRVEDVDRSFNAVCQYLGMKEFKTEAFPPGIAESLL
;
A
#
# COMPACT_ATOMS: atom_id res chain seq x y z
N MET A 1 -7.37 5.51 -2.93
CA MET A 1 -8.75 6.07 -3.12
C MET A 1 -9.77 5.14 -2.47
N PRO A 2 -10.64 5.60 -1.55
CA PRO A 2 -11.69 4.77 -0.94
C PRO A 2 -12.65 4.17 -1.98
N TYR A 3 -12.99 2.88 -1.82
CA TYR A 3 -13.91 2.18 -2.73
C TYR A 3 -15.25 2.89 -2.90
N ARG A 4 -15.80 3.45 -1.80
CA ARG A 4 -17.08 4.20 -1.86
C ARG A 4 -16.97 5.48 -2.68
N LEU A 5 -15.81 6.15 -2.64
CA LEU A 5 -15.58 7.34 -3.45
C LEU A 5 -15.49 6.99 -4.94
N LEU A 6 -14.80 5.88 -5.25
CA LEU A 6 -14.69 5.37 -6.61
C LEU A 6 -16.07 5.04 -7.23
N LEU A 7 -17.01 4.48 -6.42
CA LEU A 7 -18.40 4.23 -6.86
C LEU A 7 -19.09 5.48 -7.41
N ASN A 8 -18.83 6.64 -6.81
CA ASN A 8 -19.49 7.90 -7.13
C ASN A 8 -18.76 8.72 -8.21
N HIS A 9 -17.48 8.44 -8.46
CA HIS A 9 -16.62 9.25 -9.32
C HIS A 9 -15.86 8.44 -10.38
N LEU A 10 -16.40 7.27 -10.73
CA LEU A 10 -15.75 6.35 -11.67
C LEU A 10 -15.48 6.99 -13.03
N ASP A 11 -16.42 7.80 -13.54
CA ASP A 11 -16.29 8.47 -14.83
C ASP A 11 -15.08 9.42 -14.83
N VAL A 12 -14.93 10.22 -13.76
CA VAL A 12 -13.79 11.14 -13.60
C VAL A 12 -12.45 10.41 -13.60
N ILE A 13 -12.36 9.29 -12.86
CA ILE A 13 -11.15 8.49 -12.78
C ILE A 13 -10.77 7.92 -14.15
N SER A 14 -11.77 7.41 -14.86
CA SER A 14 -11.60 6.79 -16.18
C SER A 14 -11.23 7.83 -17.25
N GLU A 15 -11.95 8.96 -17.30
CA GLU A 15 -11.68 10.04 -18.27
C GLU A 15 -10.30 10.68 -18.09
N LYS A 16 -9.84 10.78 -16.83
CA LYS A 16 -8.49 11.28 -16.52
C LYS A 16 -7.38 10.25 -16.75
N GLY A 17 -7.71 9.00 -17.06
CA GLY A 17 -6.74 7.92 -17.27
C GLY A 17 -5.92 7.57 -16.02
N LEU A 18 -6.51 7.71 -14.83
CA LEU A 18 -5.85 7.42 -13.57
C LEU A 18 -5.80 5.90 -13.31
N ASN A 19 -4.70 5.46 -12.70
CA ASN A 19 -4.50 4.10 -12.21
C ASN A 19 -4.74 4.09 -10.69
N PRO A 20 -5.93 3.73 -10.21
CA PRO A 20 -6.24 3.86 -8.80
C PRO A 20 -5.64 2.72 -7.97
N GLU A 21 -5.11 3.07 -6.79
CA GLU A 21 -5.11 2.15 -5.67
C GLU A 21 -6.47 2.26 -4.98
N ILE A 22 -7.20 1.15 -4.87
CA ILE A 22 -8.54 1.10 -4.29
C ILE A 22 -8.45 0.64 -2.84
N TYR A 23 -8.79 1.53 -1.90
CA TYR A 23 -8.82 1.20 -0.48
C TYR A 23 -10.16 0.57 -0.08
N PHE A 24 -10.11 -0.64 0.43
CA PHE A 24 -11.23 -1.32 1.07
C PHE A 24 -11.12 -1.24 2.59
N SER A 25 -11.85 -0.30 3.20
CA SER A 25 -12.06 -0.29 4.65
C SER A 25 -12.89 -1.50 5.10
N SER A 26 -12.89 -1.80 6.41
CA SER A 26 -13.76 -2.84 6.97
C SER A 26 -15.23 -2.61 6.64
N ASP A 27 -15.70 -1.36 6.75
CA ASP A 27 -17.08 -0.99 6.40
C ASP A 27 -17.38 -1.15 4.90
N ALA A 28 -16.38 -0.88 4.04
CA ALA A 28 -16.55 -1.10 2.62
C ALA A 28 -16.68 -2.59 2.31
N LEU A 29 -15.86 -3.44 2.95
CA LEU A 29 -15.95 -4.91 2.82
C LEU A 29 -17.27 -5.48 3.32
N ASP A 30 -17.87 -4.90 4.37
CA ASP A 30 -19.15 -5.34 4.91
C ASP A 30 -20.34 -4.94 4.02
N SER A 31 -20.16 -3.96 3.13
CA SER A 31 -21.27 -3.35 2.39
C SER A 31 -21.13 -3.34 0.87
N TYR A 32 -19.95 -3.74 0.33
CA TYR A 32 -19.80 -3.76 -1.12
C TYR A 32 -20.71 -4.81 -1.76
N ARG A 33 -21.14 -4.53 -2.99
CA ARG A 33 -21.92 -5.48 -3.79
C ARG A 33 -21.06 -5.99 -4.95
N PRO A 34 -21.03 -7.29 -5.18
CA PRO A 34 -20.27 -7.87 -6.30
C PRO A 34 -20.58 -7.24 -7.66
N GLU A 35 -21.85 -6.87 -7.88
CA GLU A 35 -22.30 -6.25 -9.13
C GLU A 35 -21.63 -4.88 -9.36
N ASP A 36 -21.46 -4.09 -8.31
CA ASP A 36 -20.77 -2.80 -8.38
C ASP A 36 -19.28 -3.00 -8.63
N ALA A 37 -18.64 -3.94 -7.93
CA ALA A 37 -17.24 -4.27 -8.14
C ALA A 37 -16.97 -4.73 -9.59
N ILE A 38 -17.83 -5.59 -10.15
CA ILE A 38 -17.74 -6.05 -11.55
C ILE A 38 -17.90 -4.87 -12.51
N ARG A 39 -18.88 -3.97 -12.28
CA ARG A 39 -19.10 -2.79 -13.10
C ARG A 39 -17.87 -1.88 -13.10
N ILE A 40 -17.33 -1.57 -11.93
CA ILE A 40 -16.14 -0.72 -11.79
C ILE A 40 -14.95 -1.36 -12.48
N ALA A 41 -14.69 -2.63 -12.21
CA ALA A 41 -13.56 -3.37 -12.80
C ALA A 41 -13.63 -3.37 -14.33
N ARG A 42 -14.85 -3.50 -14.93
CA ARG A 42 -15.04 -3.43 -16.37
C ARG A 42 -14.69 -2.04 -16.90
N VAL A 43 -15.22 -0.97 -16.29
CA VAL A 43 -14.94 0.41 -16.74
C VAL A 43 -13.43 0.70 -16.67
N LEU A 44 -12.76 0.35 -15.58
CA LEU A 44 -11.31 0.53 -15.45
C LEU A 44 -10.54 -0.26 -16.51
N ALA A 45 -10.94 -1.51 -16.78
CA ALA A 45 -10.32 -2.35 -17.81
C ALA A 45 -10.54 -1.79 -19.22
N ASP A 46 -11.74 -1.29 -19.55
CA ASP A 46 -12.06 -0.67 -20.84
C ASP A 46 -11.20 0.59 -21.11
N HIS A 47 -10.74 1.26 -20.04
CA HIS A 47 -9.80 2.39 -20.12
C HIS A 47 -8.32 1.98 -19.95
N ASN A 48 -8.01 0.68 -19.93
CA ASN A 48 -6.67 0.14 -19.70
C ASN A 48 -6.02 0.60 -18.37
N ALA A 49 -6.83 0.91 -17.36
CA ALA A 49 -6.32 1.31 -16.06
C ALA A 49 -5.67 0.13 -15.32
N SER A 50 -4.47 0.36 -14.80
CA SER A 50 -3.81 -0.55 -13.87
C SER A 50 -4.35 -0.30 -12.46
N VAL A 51 -4.60 -1.36 -11.69
CA VAL A 51 -5.19 -1.26 -10.36
C VAL A 51 -4.28 -1.91 -9.34
N THR A 52 -4.11 -1.27 -8.18
CA THR A 52 -3.67 -1.89 -6.93
C THR A 52 -4.78 -1.80 -5.90
N ILE A 53 -4.70 -2.58 -4.85
CA ILE A 53 -5.70 -2.60 -3.77
C ILE A 53 -4.99 -2.33 -2.46
N HIS A 54 -5.55 -1.47 -1.64
CA HIS A 54 -5.18 -1.38 -0.23
C HIS A 54 -6.24 -2.08 0.62
N GLY A 55 -5.83 -3.06 1.41
CA GLY A 55 -6.76 -3.78 2.30
C GLY A 55 -7.03 -3.03 3.59
N PRO A 56 -7.97 -3.52 4.43
CA PRO A 56 -8.24 -2.93 5.71
C PRO A 56 -7.04 -3.07 6.66
N PHE A 57 -6.82 -2.07 7.49
CA PHE A 57 -5.69 -2.05 8.41
C PHE A 57 -6.07 -1.65 9.85
N MET A 58 -7.06 -0.78 10.03
CA MET A 58 -7.46 -0.30 11.35
C MET A 58 -7.87 -1.48 12.25
N ASP A 59 -7.30 -1.51 13.46
CA ASP A 59 -7.52 -2.55 14.49
C ASP A 59 -7.10 -3.97 14.11
N LEU A 60 -6.43 -4.17 12.96
CA LEU A 60 -5.99 -5.48 12.52
C LEU A 60 -4.52 -5.74 12.90
N SER A 61 -4.27 -6.97 13.35
CA SER A 61 -2.92 -7.38 13.76
C SER A 61 -2.67 -8.84 13.41
N PRO A 62 -2.01 -9.13 12.28
CA PRO A 62 -1.72 -10.50 11.86
C PRO A 62 -0.82 -11.25 12.85
N GLY A 63 0.03 -10.54 13.60
CA GLY A 63 0.91 -11.10 14.62
C GLY A 63 0.36 -11.06 16.04
N ALA A 64 -0.91 -10.70 16.25
CA ALA A 64 -1.49 -10.59 17.59
C ALA A 64 -1.30 -11.87 18.42
N VAL A 65 -1.02 -11.71 19.72
CA VAL A 65 -0.89 -12.83 20.66
C VAL A 65 -2.25 -13.51 20.89
N ASP A 66 -3.32 -12.71 20.96
CA ASP A 66 -4.69 -13.21 21.05
C ASP A 66 -5.12 -13.86 19.73
N SER A 67 -5.56 -15.14 19.81
CA SER A 67 -5.98 -15.88 18.64
C SER A 67 -7.28 -15.37 18.01
N THR A 68 -8.14 -14.70 18.78
CA THR A 68 -9.39 -14.12 18.30
C THR A 68 -9.10 -12.92 17.42
N VAL A 69 -8.16 -12.05 17.83
CA VAL A 69 -7.71 -10.90 17.03
C VAL A 69 -7.08 -11.39 15.73
N ARG A 70 -6.20 -12.42 15.78
CA ARG A 70 -5.64 -13.00 14.55
C ARG A 70 -6.70 -13.58 13.63
N LYS A 71 -7.71 -14.27 14.20
CA LYS A 71 -8.81 -14.81 13.39
C LYS A 71 -9.57 -13.70 12.66
N VAL A 72 -9.96 -12.64 13.37
CA VAL A 72 -10.64 -11.48 12.75
C VAL A 72 -9.78 -10.87 11.68
N THR A 73 -8.47 -10.71 11.92
CA THR A 73 -7.52 -10.18 10.93
C THR A 73 -7.46 -11.07 9.68
N ALA A 74 -7.34 -12.38 9.85
CA ALA A 74 -7.32 -13.33 8.73
C ALA A 74 -8.64 -13.32 7.94
N ASP A 75 -9.78 -13.25 8.63
CA ASP A 75 -11.10 -13.15 8.00
C ASP A 75 -11.20 -11.87 7.16
N ARG A 76 -10.74 -10.70 7.66
CA ARG A 76 -10.74 -9.43 6.94
C ARG A 76 -9.79 -9.44 5.73
N PHE A 77 -8.59 -9.99 5.87
CA PHE A 77 -7.65 -10.14 4.75
C PHE A 77 -8.20 -11.07 3.67
N SER A 78 -8.87 -12.16 4.06
CA SER A 78 -9.54 -13.05 3.12
C SER A 78 -10.66 -12.32 2.37
N GLN A 79 -11.51 -11.55 3.06
CA GLN A 79 -12.56 -10.74 2.43
C GLN A 79 -11.96 -9.73 1.44
N ALA A 80 -10.85 -9.08 1.81
CA ALA A 80 -10.17 -8.13 0.92
C ALA A 80 -9.62 -8.81 -0.35
N LEU A 81 -9.05 -10.01 -0.23
CA LEU A 81 -8.60 -10.80 -1.39
C LEU A 81 -9.76 -11.19 -2.30
N GLU A 82 -10.91 -11.61 -1.75
CA GLU A 82 -12.09 -11.94 -2.55
C GLU A 82 -12.64 -10.70 -3.29
N ALA A 83 -12.68 -9.55 -2.62
CA ALA A 83 -13.08 -8.30 -3.25
C ALA A 83 -12.06 -7.86 -4.33
N ALA A 84 -10.77 -7.98 -4.04
CA ALA A 84 -9.69 -7.65 -4.98
C ALA A 84 -9.74 -8.48 -6.26
N ALA A 85 -10.18 -9.74 -6.18
CA ALA A 85 -10.22 -10.65 -7.33
C ALA A 85 -11.06 -10.14 -8.50
N TYR A 86 -12.08 -9.31 -8.25
CA TYR A 86 -12.88 -8.69 -9.33
C TYR A 86 -12.05 -7.74 -10.19
N PHE A 87 -11.05 -7.09 -9.60
CA PHE A 87 -10.22 -6.06 -10.25
C PHE A 87 -8.96 -6.62 -10.92
N LYS A 88 -8.56 -7.84 -10.59
CA LYS A 88 -7.30 -8.46 -11.05
C LYS A 88 -6.11 -7.52 -10.81
N PRO A 89 -5.89 -7.07 -9.57
CA PRO A 89 -4.93 -6.04 -9.27
C PRO A 89 -3.50 -6.52 -9.50
N ARG A 90 -2.57 -5.58 -9.67
CA ARG A 90 -1.14 -5.86 -9.73
C ARG A 90 -0.58 -6.30 -8.38
N ALA A 91 -1.12 -5.76 -7.28
CA ALA A 91 -0.81 -6.12 -5.91
C ALA A 91 -1.98 -5.76 -4.98
N ILE A 92 -2.00 -6.38 -3.80
CA ILE A 92 -2.77 -5.93 -2.65
C ILE A 92 -1.82 -5.56 -1.51
N VAL A 93 -1.94 -4.33 -1.01
CA VAL A 93 -1.18 -3.83 0.14
C VAL A 93 -1.90 -4.22 1.43
N LEU A 94 -1.15 -4.80 2.37
CA LEU A 94 -1.63 -5.20 3.71
C LEU A 94 -0.56 -4.86 4.75
N HIS A 95 -0.98 -4.48 5.95
CA HIS A 95 -0.07 -4.14 7.03
C HIS A 95 0.50 -5.38 7.75
N GLY A 96 1.82 -5.37 8.04
CA GLY A 96 2.49 -6.42 8.78
C GLY A 96 2.14 -6.46 10.27
N GLY A 97 1.78 -5.31 10.84
CA GLY A 97 1.31 -5.19 12.21
C GLY A 97 2.38 -5.40 13.29
N TYR A 98 3.67 -5.26 12.96
CA TYR A 98 4.71 -5.22 13.98
C TYR A 98 4.79 -3.82 14.60
N ASN A 99 4.79 -3.79 15.94
CA ASN A 99 5.10 -2.59 16.69
C ASN A 99 6.02 -2.98 17.85
N ARG A 100 7.21 -2.37 17.93
CA ARG A 100 8.23 -2.69 18.92
C ARG A 100 7.71 -2.60 20.36
N TRP A 101 6.94 -1.57 20.65
CA TRP A 101 6.41 -1.33 21.99
C TRP A 101 5.34 -2.33 22.37
N TYR A 102 4.47 -2.68 21.41
CA TYR A 102 3.40 -3.65 21.60
C TYR A 102 3.94 -5.06 21.88
N PHE A 103 4.99 -5.46 21.16
CA PHE A 103 5.63 -6.78 21.33
C PHE A 103 6.82 -6.75 22.29
N ASN A 104 7.09 -5.62 22.98
CA ASN A 104 8.26 -5.46 23.85
C ASN A 104 9.58 -5.87 23.15
N GLY A 105 9.73 -5.52 21.88
CA GLY A 105 10.89 -5.88 21.04
C GLY A 105 10.98 -7.35 20.63
N ASN A 106 10.02 -8.19 21.02
CA ASN A 106 10.06 -9.63 20.73
C ASN A 106 9.61 -9.95 19.29
N LYS A 107 10.49 -9.70 18.31
CA LYS A 107 10.28 -9.98 16.90
C LYS A 107 9.95 -11.44 16.61
N LYS A 108 10.56 -12.36 17.38
CA LYS A 108 10.32 -13.81 17.21
C LYS A 108 8.88 -14.17 17.54
N LEU A 109 8.35 -13.67 18.65
CA LEU A 109 6.95 -13.90 19.04
C LEU A 109 6.00 -13.37 17.96
N TRP A 110 6.25 -12.12 17.48
CA TRP A 110 5.45 -11.55 16.41
C TRP A 110 5.48 -12.40 15.13
N LEU A 111 6.68 -12.81 14.70
CA LEU A 111 6.85 -13.65 13.51
C LEU A 111 6.12 -14.98 13.62
N GLU A 112 6.31 -15.72 14.73
CA GLU A 112 5.66 -17.02 14.96
C GLU A 112 4.12 -16.89 14.90
N ARG A 113 3.56 -15.81 15.46
CA ARG A 113 2.12 -15.54 15.43
C ARG A 113 1.65 -15.07 14.06
N SER A 114 2.42 -14.20 13.40
CA SER A 114 2.12 -13.71 12.04
C SER A 114 2.03 -14.84 11.03
N LEU A 115 2.93 -15.80 11.06
CA LEU A 115 2.91 -16.95 10.14
C LEU A 115 1.62 -17.74 10.22
N LEU A 116 0.97 -17.85 11.40
CA LEU A 116 -0.33 -18.51 11.53
C LEU A 116 -1.44 -17.78 10.75
N THR A 117 -1.32 -16.48 10.60
CA THR A 117 -2.25 -15.65 9.83
C THR A 117 -1.88 -15.66 8.33
N TRP A 118 -0.58 -15.49 8.02
CA TRP A 118 -0.15 -15.33 6.63
C TRP A 118 -0.20 -16.62 5.80
N GLU A 119 0.01 -17.80 6.41
CA GLU A 119 -0.01 -19.07 5.67
C GLU A 119 -1.34 -19.34 4.92
N PRO A 120 -2.53 -19.24 5.52
CA PRO A 120 -3.78 -19.40 4.78
C PRO A 120 -4.01 -18.26 3.76
N ILE A 121 -3.63 -17.02 4.10
CA ILE A 121 -3.76 -15.87 3.20
C ILE A 121 -2.86 -16.05 1.98
N ARG A 122 -1.61 -16.49 2.16
CA ARG A 122 -0.67 -16.81 1.09
C ARG A 122 -1.24 -17.84 0.11
N LYS A 123 -1.80 -18.92 0.62
CA LYS A 123 -2.43 -19.95 -0.21
C LYS A 123 -3.54 -19.33 -1.06
N ARG A 124 -4.41 -18.54 -0.45
CA ARG A 124 -5.54 -17.93 -1.16
C ARG A 124 -5.08 -16.90 -2.20
N ALA A 125 -4.10 -16.08 -1.88
CA ALA A 125 -3.52 -15.11 -2.81
C ALA A 125 -2.94 -15.78 -4.06
N ARG A 126 -2.26 -16.92 -3.89
CA ARG A 126 -1.76 -17.74 -5.03
C ARG A 126 -2.89 -18.30 -5.89
N GLU A 127 -3.96 -18.83 -5.28
CA GLU A 127 -5.13 -19.35 -6.01
C GLU A 127 -5.78 -18.25 -6.86
N LEU A 128 -5.81 -17.02 -6.35
CA LEU A 128 -6.35 -15.84 -7.04
C LEU A 128 -5.34 -15.16 -7.97
N SER A 129 -4.06 -15.55 -7.92
CA SER A 129 -2.96 -14.91 -8.65
C SER A 129 -2.80 -13.43 -8.29
N ILE A 130 -2.96 -13.05 -7.02
CA ILE A 130 -2.83 -11.69 -6.50
C ILE A 130 -1.57 -11.60 -5.64
N PRO A 131 -0.52 -10.84 -6.04
CA PRO A 131 0.62 -10.57 -5.20
C PRO A 131 0.24 -9.76 -3.95
N ILE A 132 0.87 -10.05 -2.82
CA ILE A 132 0.68 -9.32 -1.56
C ILE A 132 1.93 -8.46 -1.29
N ALA A 133 1.74 -7.17 -1.08
CA ALA A 133 2.75 -6.23 -0.64
C ALA A 133 2.54 -5.91 0.84
N ILE A 134 3.51 -6.26 1.70
CA ILE A 134 3.46 -5.94 3.13
C ILE A 134 4.07 -4.56 3.33
N GLU A 135 3.29 -3.65 3.89
CA GLU A 135 3.70 -2.27 4.11
C GLU A 135 4.45 -2.09 5.42
N ASN A 136 5.53 -1.27 5.39
CA ASN A 136 6.20 -0.83 6.61
C ASN A 136 5.41 0.32 7.26
N ILE A 137 5.09 0.18 8.54
CA ILE A 137 4.38 1.20 9.33
C ILE A 137 5.25 1.66 10.50
N PHE A 138 5.27 0.91 11.60
CA PHE A 138 5.93 1.28 12.85
C PHE A 138 7.31 0.62 13.02
N GLU A 139 7.84 -0.01 11.98
CA GLU A 139 9.12 -0.67 12.05
C GLU A 139 10.26 0.35 12.12
N GLU A 140 11.03 0.30 13.22
CA GLU A 140 12.19 1.17 13.43
C GLU A 140 13.40 0.72 12.58
N GLU A 141 13.36 -0.47 12.00
CA GLU A 141 14.40 -1.06 11.16
C GLU A 141 13.84 -2.26 10.36
N PRO A 142 14.52 -2.73 9.29
CA PRO A 142 13.92 -3.66 8.34
C PRO A 142 13.80 -5.12 8.82
N SER A 143 14.44 -5.51 9.95
CA SER A 143 14.54 -6.94 10.30
C SER A 143 13.21 -7.65 10.58
N PRO A 144 12.16 -7.03 11.16
CA PRO A 144 10.89 -7.72 11.31
C PRO A 144 10.33 -8.18 9.97
N LEU A 145 10.25 -7.27 9.00
CA LEU A 145 9.73 -7.56 7.66
C LEU A 145 10.65 -8.53 6.90
N LYS A 146 11.98 -8.38 7.06
CA LYS A 146 12.94 -9.32 6.48
C LYS A 146 12.72 -10.74 6.98
N TYR A 147 12.54 -10.93 8.29
CA TYR A 147 12.26 -12.25 8.85
C TYR A 147 10.94 -12.83 8.32
N LEU A 148 9.93 -12.00 8.11
CA LEU A 148 8.67 -12.44 7.52
C LEU A 148 8.88 -12.87 6.06
N MET A 149 9.57 -12.08 5.24
CA MET A 149 9.88 -12.42 3.84
C MET A 149 10.71 -13.71 3.74
N ASP A 150 11.76 -13.84 4.56
CA ASP A 150 12.60 -15.05 4.59
C ASP A 150 11.80 -16.29 5.01
N ALA A 151 10.90 -16.17 5.99
CA ALA A 151 10.08 -17.29 6.47
C ALA A 151 9.00 -17.71 5.47
N LEU A 152 8.37 -16.76 4.79
CA LEU A 152 7.37 -17.05 3.75
C LEU A 152 8.02 -17.63 2.50
N GLY A 153 9.18 -17.13 2.07
CA GLY A 153 9.94 -17.60 0.92
C GLY A 153 9.12 -17.69 -0.36
N ASP A 154 8.24 -16.73 -0.62
CA ASP A 154 7.21 -16.80 -1.63
C ASP A 154 7.29 -15.62 -2.60
N PRO A 155 7.43 -15.85 -3.93
CA PRO A 155 7.49 -14.76 -4.91
C PRO A 155 6.18 -13.95 -5.04
N PHE A 156 5.07 -14.45 -4.49
CA PHE A 156 3.81 -13.70 -4.39
C PHE A 156 3.76 -12.76 -3.17
N PHE A 157 4.81 -12.77 -2.33
CA PHE A 157 4.96 -11.85 -1.22
C PHE A 157 6.12 -10.91 -1.46
N GLY A 158 5.85 -9.63 -1.31
CA GLY A 158 6.86 -8.58 -1.34
C GLY A 158 6.55 -7.49 -0.33
N ILE A 159 7.19 -6.37 -0.53
CA ILE A 159 7.10 -5.20 0.35
C ILE A 159 6.47 -4.05 -0.43
N CYS A 160 5.52 -3.37 0.18
CA CYS A 160 5.19 -1.99 -0.12
C CYS A 160 6.07 -1.11 0.78
N PHE A 161 7.02 -0.39 0.19
CA PHE A 161 7.85 0.53 0.96
C PHE A 161 7.19 1.90 0.99
N ASP A 162 6.71 2.27 2.18
CA ASP A 162 6.14 3.58 2.43
C ASP A 162 7.23 4.56 2.90
N SER A 163 7.39 5.66 2.14
CA SER A 163 8.40 6.68 2.36
C SER A 163 8.11 7.55 3.58
N GLY A 164 6.86 7.86 3.85
CA GLY A 164 6.45 8.68 4.98
C GLY A 164 6.56 7.93 6.30
N HIS A 165 6.08 6.70 6.35
CA HIS A 165 6.24 5.84 7.52
C HIS A 165 7.72 5.55 7.82
N PHE A 166 8.53 5.29 6.78
CA PHE A 166 9.98 5.19 6.96
C PHE A 166 10.54 6.45 7.63
N HIS A 167 10.19 7.63 7.15
CA HIS A 167 10.70 8.89 7.69
C HIS A 167 10.29 9.12 9.15
N LEU A 168 9.04 8.77 9.50
CA LEU A 168 8.51 8.93 10.85
C LEU A 168 9.15 7.96 11.84
N PHE A 169 9.29 6.70 11.49
CA PHE A 169 9.53 5.64 12.48
C PHE A 169 10.93 5.03 12.41
N SER A 170 11.60 5.06 11.25
CA SER A 170 12.91 4.42 11.10
C SER A 170 13.98 5.07 11.97
N GLN A 171 14.77 4.22 12.64
CA GLN A 171 15.95 4.59 13.42
C GLN A 171 17.24 4.25 12.70
N VAL A 172 17.14 3.75 11.46
CA VAL A 172 18.30 3.36 10.65
C VAL A 172 18.24 4.04 9.27
N PRO A 173 19.39 4.22 8.59
CA PRO A 173 19.44 4.88 7.29
C PRO A 173 18.62 4.12 6.22
N LEU A 174 18.11 4.85 5.23
CA LEU A 174 17.37 4.33 4.08
C LEU A 174 18.14 3.21 3.36
N LYS A 175 19.46 3.39 3.17
CA LYS A 175 20.32 2.39 2.58
C LYS A 175 20.21 1.01 3.24
N GLN A 176 20.07 0.94 4.56
CA GLN A 176 19.94 -0.33 5.27
C GLN A 176 18.62 -1.06 4.92
N TRP A 177 17.54 -0.32 4.67
CA TRP A 177 16.28 -0.87 4.18
C TRP A 177 16.44 -1.47 2.78
N PHE A 178 17.10 -0.74 1.88
CA PHE A 178 17.38 -1.22 0.54
C PHE A 178 18.29 -2.45 0.51
N ASP A 179 19.39 -2.44 1.27
CA ASP A 179 20.28 -3.59 1.37
C ASP A 179 19.57 -4.85 1.91
N SER A 180 18.59 -4.67 2.80
CA SER A 180 17.90 -5.77 3.47
C SER A 180 16.67 -6.28 2.71
N LEU A 181 15.87 -5.38 2.14
CA LEU A 181 14.55 -5.67 1.59
C LEU A 181 14.37 -5.24 0.14
N GLY A 182 15.28 -4.47 -0.45
CA GLY A 182 15.09 -3.88 -1.78
C GLY A 182 14.65 -4.88 -2.86
N ARG A 183 15.22 -6.10 -2.83
CA ARG A 183 14.82 -7.19 -3.76
C ARG A 183 13.36 -7.65 -3.62
N HIS A 184 12.69 -7.26 -2.54
CA HIS A 184 11.30 -7.59 -2.25
C HIS A 184 10.34 -6.43 -2.52
N PHE A 185 10.85 -5.25 -2.89
CA PHE A 185 9.99 -4.10 -3.17
C PHE A 185 9.19 -4.33 -4.45
N ILE A 186 7.88 -4.42 -4.33
CA ILE A 186 6.94 -4.54 -5.45
C ILE A 186 6.08 -3.30 -5.62
N GLU A 187 5.94 -2.51 -4.56
CA GLU A 187 5.22 -1.23 -4.56
C GLU A 187 5.92 -0.23 -3.65
N LEU A 188 5.81 1.04 -3.95
CA LEU A 188 6.18 2.15 -3.09
C LEU A 188 4.98 3.05 -2.88
N HIS A 189 4.71 3.39 -1.62
CA HIS A 189 3.84 4.51 -1.27
C HIS A 189 4.69 5.76 -1.10
N LEU A 190 4.30 6.80 -1.83
CA LEU A 190 5.09 8.03 -1.96
C LEU A 190 4.29 9.23 -1.50
N HIS A 191 4.66 9.76 -0.36
CA HIS A 191 4.22 11.02 0.20
C HIS A 191 5.30 11.59 1.10
N ASP A 192 5.19 12.86 1.46
CA ASP A 192 6.18 13.57 2.26
C ASP A 192 5.61 14.00 3.62
N ASN A 193 6.47 14.28 4.57
CA ASN A 193 6.11 14.81 5.88
C ASN A 193 7.29 15.51 6.56
N PHE A 194 7.03 16.18 7.69
CA PHE A 194 8.03 16.87 8.52
C PHE A 194 8.53 16.06 9.71
N LYS A 195 8.42 14.74 9.70
CA LYS A 195 8.86 13.81 10.76
C LYS A 195 8.12 13.97 12.09
N ASN A 196 6.97 14.59 12.11
CA ASN A 196 6.16 14.80 13.31
C ASN A 196 4.75 14.21 13.20
N ASN A 197 4.18 14.19 12.00
CA ASN A 197 2.88 13.61 11.68
C ASN A 197 2.95 12.93 10.31
N ASP A 198 1.99 12.08 10.07
CA ASP A 198 1.77 11.45 8.77
C ASP A 198 0.95 12.39 7.88
N ASP A 199 1.62 13.45 7.38
CA ASP A 199 0.96 14.59 6.75
C ASP A 199 0.51 14.33 5.30
N HIS A 200 1.04 13.30 4.64
CA HIS A 200 0.79 12.97 3.22
C HIS A 200 0.95 14.18 2.26
N LEU A 201 2.01 14.97 2.49
CA LEU A 201 2.34 16.10 1.64
C LEU A 201 2.80 15.64 0.25
N PRO A 202 2.66 16.50 -0.77
CA PRO A 202 3.31 16.27 -2.05
C PRO A 202 4.81 16.07 -1.89
N ILE A 203 5.39 15.20 -2.73
CA ILE A 203 6.81 14.88 -2.74
C ILE A 203 7.64 16.16 -2.93
N GLY A 204 8.60 16.38 -2.00
CA GLY A 204 9.48 17.56 -1.98
C GLY A 204 8.91 18.77 -1.24
N GLU A 205 7.74 18.65 -0.60
CA GLU A 205 7.15 19.70 0.24
C GLU A 205 7.36 19.45 1.75
N GLY A 206 7.96 18.30 2.14
CA GLY A 206 8.40 17.97 3.48
C GLY A 206 9.92 17.86 3.58
N GLU A 207 10.41 16.88 4.38
CA GLU A 207 11.84 16.72 4.70
C GLU A 207 12.42 15.38 4.23
N ILE A 208 11.66 14.54 3.51
CA ILE A 208 12.16 13.26 3.01
C ILE A 208 13.16 13.44 1.88
N ASN A 209 14.31 12.77 1.97
CA ASN A 209 15.33 12.80 0.92
C ASN A 209 14.97 11.88 -0.25
N PHE A 210 14.08 12.35 -1.14
CA PHE A 210 13.68 11.59 -2.33
C PHE A 210 14.81 11.41 -3.34
N ASP A 211 15.81 12.29 -3.38
CA ASP A 211 17.00 12.10 -4.22
C ASP A 211 17.74 10.83 -3.82
N GLU A 212 17.91 10.58 -2.51
CA GLU A 212 18.52 9.36 -2.00
C GLU A 212 17.66 8.13 -2.34
N LEU A 213 16.33 8.21 -2.15
CA LEU A 213 15.41 7.12 -2.43
C LEU A 213 15.48 6.69 -3.90
N PHE A 214 15.31 7.62 -4.83
CA PHE A 214 15.34 7.31 -6.25
C PHE A 214 16.75 6.93 -6.75
N ASN A 215 17.82 7.42 -6.12
CA ASN A 215 19.18 6.97 -6.40
C ASN A 215 19.39 5.52 -5.97
N LEU A 216 18.90 5.12 -4.79
CA LEU A 216 18.98 3.73 -4.32
C LEU A 216 18.14 2.79 -5.21
N LEU A 217 16.95 3.18 -5.64
CA LEU A 217 16.16 2.41 -6.61
C LEU A 217 16.98 2.11 -7.88
N ARG A 218 17.63 3.14 -8.46
CA ARG A 218 18.49 2.96 -9.64
C ARG A 218 19.71 2.09 -9.37
N GLN A 219 20.39 2.29 -8.24
CA GLN A 219 21.58 1.51 -7.87
C GLN A 219 21.29 0.02 -7.67
N HIS A 220 20.12 -0.31 -7.15
CA HIS A 220 19.69 -1.69 -6.90
C HIS A 220 18.90 -2.30 -8.06
N ASP A 221 18.68 -1.55 -9.17
CA ASP A 221 17.87 -1.97 -10.33
C ASP A 221 16.44 -2.40 -9.93
N ILE A 222 15.79 -1.60 -9.07
CA ILE A 222 14.46 -1.88 -8.52
C ILE A 222 13.43 -1.05 -9.27
N HIS A 223 12.41 -1.72 -9.84
CA HIS A 223 11.34 -1.13 -10.65
C HIS A 223 9.96 -1.47 -10.06
N PRO A 224 9.55 -0.83 -8.96
CA PRO A 224 8.29 -1.13 -8.28
C PRO A 224 7.10 -0.44 -8.96
N ILE A 225 5.91 -0.71 -8.47
CA ILE A 225 4.75 0.15 -8.69
C ILE A 225 4.97 1.41 -7.85
N TYR A 226 4.72 2.59 -8.43
CA TYR A 226 4.77 3.86 -7.71
C TYR A 226 3.35 4.34 -7.46
N THR A 227 2.95 4.40 -6.20
CA THR A 227 1.65 4.88 -5.75
C THR A 227 1.84 6.17 -4.97
N ILE A 228 1.20 7.25 -5.41
CA ILE A 228 1.13 8.50 -4.65
C ILE A 228 -0.05 8.46 -3.70
N GLU A 229 0.10 8.98 -2.49
CA GLU A 229 -0.94 8.96 -1.44
C GLU A 229 -1.32 10.36 -0.94
N PRO A 230 -1.85 11.23 -1.79
CA PRO A 230 -2.31 12.53 -1.33
C PRO A 230 -3.60 12.41 -0.52
N HIS A 231 -3.66 13.10 0.62
CA HIS A 231 -4.90 13.21 1.41
C HIS A 231 -5.87 14.26 0.84
N ARG A 232 -5.39 15.16 -0.04
CA ARG A 232 -6.20 16.20 -0.66
C ARG A 232 -6.13 16.09 -2.18
N VAL A 233 -7.26 16.31 -2.83
CA VAL A 233 -7.37 16.21 -4.30
C VAL A 233 -6.49 17.23 -5.01
N GLU A 234 -6.34 18.44 -4.45
CA GLU A 234 -5.46 19.49 -4.98
C GLU A 234 -3.96 19.11 -4.98
N ASP A 235 -3.58 18.09 -4.21
CA ASP A 235 -2.20 17.62 -4.11
C ASP A 235 -1.86 16.54 -5.14
N VAL A 236 -2.85 15.94 -5.81
CA VAL A 236 -2.67 14.85 -6.76
C VAL A 236 -1.72 15.22 -7.88
N ASP A 237 -1.97 16.35 -8.57
CA ASP A 237 -1.16 16.76 -9.71
C ASP A 237 0.29 17.10 -9.29
N ARG A 238 0.47 17.73 -8.13
CA ARG A 238 1.80 18.08 -7.61
C ARG A 238 2.61 16.83 -7.27
N SER A 239 1.99 15.90 -6.53
CA SER A 239 2.61 14.62 -6.18
C SER A 239 2.96 13.80 -7.41
N PHE A 240 2.03 13.69 -8.37
CA PHE A 240 2.25 12.95 -9.60
C PHE A 240 3.40 13.54 -10.43
N ASN A 241 3.41 14.86 -10.62
CA ASN A 241 4.45 15.53 -11.40
C ASN A 241 5.83 15.42 -10.74
N ALA A 242 5.92 15.45 -9.41
CA ALA A 242 7.17 15.24 -8.71
C ALA A 242 7.72 13.82 -8.98
N VAL A 243 6.90 12.78 -8.94
CA VAL A 243 7.31 11.40 -9.33
C VAL A 243 7.76 11.35 -10.80
N CYS A 244 6.99 11.99 -11.71
CA CYS A 244 7.35 12.04 -13.13
C CYS A 244 8.74 12.64 -13.37
N GLN A 245 9.12 13.70 -12.65
CA GLN A 245 10.45 14.32 -12.74
C GLN A 245 11.55 13.31 -12.35
N TYR A 246 11.39 12.57 -11.25
CA TYR A 246 12.36 11.55 -10.83
C TYR A 246 12.49 10.39 -11.81
N LEU A 247 11.40 10.05 -12.51
CA LEU A 247 11.35 8.96 -13.50
C LEU A 247 11.70 9.43 -14.93
N GLY A 248 11.94 10.73 -15.16
CA GLY A 248 12.18 11.28 -16.48
C GLY A 248 10.97 11.19 -17.42
N MET A 249 9.77 11.16 -16.86
CA MET A 249 8.50 11.11 -17.58
C MET A 249 8.00 12.54 -17.87
N LYS A 250 7.10 12.66 -18.86
CA LYS A 250 6.43 13.95 -19.12
C LYS A 250 5.48 14.29 -17.97
N GLU A 251 5.41 15.58 -17.67
CA GLU A 251 4.42 16.11 -16.72
C GLU A 251 3.00 15.72 -17.14
N PHE A 252 2.22 15.41 -16.17
CA PHE A 252 0.79 15.11 -16.28
C PHE A 252 0.01 16.36 -15.86
N LYS A 253 -1.00 16.73 -16.65
CA LYS A 253 -1.93 17.80 -16.26
C LYS A 253 -3.31 17.21 -16.24
N THR A 254 -3.87 17.06 -15.04
CA THR A 254 -5.30 16.85 -14.94
C THR A 254 -6.00 18.18 -15.16
N GLU A 255 -7.10 18.20 -15.91
CA GLU A 255 -8.09 19.25 -15.73
C GLU A 255 -8.62 19.15 -14.29
N ALA A 256 -8.97 20.28 -13.68
CA ALA A 256 -9.38 20.34 -12.27
C ALA A 256 -10.42 19.24 -11.93
N PHE A 257 -10.27 18.62 -10.78
CA PHE A 257 -11.28 17.68 -10.29
C PHE A 257 -12.59 18.42 -10.00
N PRO A 258 -13.76 17.84 -10.27
CA PRO A 258 -15.02 18.46 -9.95
C PRO A 258 -15.15 18.77 -8.45
N PRO A 259 -15.81 19.89 -8.07
CA PRO A 259 -16.08 20.18 -6.67
C PRO A 259 -16.89 19.04 -6.04
N GLY A 260 -16.55 18.63 -4.82
CA GLY A 260 -17.20 17.54 -4.09
C GLY A 260 -16.35 16.25 -3.96
N ILE A 261 -15.28 16.08 -4.75
CA ILE A 261 -14.28 15.02 -4.52
C ILE A 261 -13.33 15.41 -3.36
N ALA A 262 -13.22 16.72 -3.09
CA ALA A 262 -12.23 17.31 -2.19
C ALA A 262 -12.39 16.94 -0.70
N GLU A 263 -13.49 16.35 -0.26
CA GLU A 263 -13.79 16.23 1.17
C GLU A 263 -13.47 14.87 1.81
N SER A 264 -13.01 13.87 1.07
CA SER A 264 -12.68 12.56 1.68
C SER A 264 -11.83 11.64 0.80
N LEU A 265 -10.54 11.82 0.76
CA LEU A 265 -9.61 10.76 0.31
C LEU A 265 -9.19 9.83 1.48
N LEU A 266 -9.68 10.10 2.70
CA LEU A 266 -9.48 9.29 3.90
C LEU A 266 -10.58 8.25 4.09
#